data_1a978137f1b6697a0f1ac3ed1b13401e
#
_entry.id   1a978137f1b6697a0f1ac3ed1b13401e
#
_cell.length_a   1.000
_cell.length_b   1.000
_cell.length_c   1.000
_cell.angle_alpha   90.00
_cell.angle_beta   90.00
_cell.angle_gamma   90.00
#
_symmetry.space_group_name_H-M   'P 1'
#
loop_
_entity.id
_entity.type
_entity.pdbx_description
1 polymer ?
#
loop_
_entity_poly.entity_id
_entity_poly.type
_entity_poly.pdbx_seq_one_letter_code
_entity_poly.pdbx_strand_id
1 'polypeptide(L)'
;MTATFLILGACSREAPKTAPSAEQPAASSASGAKAADGSWAAFASGFIEARMKADPYFAVGAGRHEFDGQMPDWSRAALDADAATLQAALASIGEFDSATLNPGDRLERDYLKWVIETQLFWQTKAEQPYRNPAWYLDRLDPSMYLTREYAPLPKRLEGFLGYARAVPGITAHIRANLRTPLPKAFIERGAAGFGGYASFFKDEMPPIFAQLQDAKLKRELTEATAAAARSMAELTAWLESQRATATDDFALGAPMFREMLRATELVDVPLEELETIGRKDLERNLGALREACAVFAPKAALAACVGKMRADKPVGGTVEGARTQLADLRKFVQDKKIVSIPNQEQALVAESPPYNRGNFAYISIPGPYESPAVKVTYYVAPPDAKWTAAERNAYIPGKGHLLYVSAHEVWPGHYLQSQFTNANPSRVSALWWDYSFGEGWAHYAEEMMYDEGLGAGEPEMRVGMLTNALLRDVRFLSAICLHSGCMTLEESEKMFREQAFADAGNARQQALRGTYDPGYLAYTLGKLMIRKLRADWMAANPNATLQQFHDKFLSYGAPPVPLVRREMIGSTAGAL
;
A
#
# COMPACT_ATOMS: atom_id res chain seq x y z
N MET A 1 43.54 -54.92 3.77
CA MET A 1 43.22 -56.11 2.96
C MET A 1 42.46 -55.56 1.75
N THR A 2 43.18 -55.30 0.64
CA THR A 2 43.31 -56.14 -0.57
C THR A 2 41.97 -56.35 -1.27
N ALA A 3 41.69 -56.04 -2.53
CA ALA A 3 42.43 -55.71 -3.75
C ALA A 3 41.38 -55.30 -4.80
N THR A 4 41.58 -54.24 -5.57
CA THR A 4 41.95 -54.18 -6.98
C THR A 4 41.39 -55.28 -7.90
N PHE A 5 40.64 -54.90 -8.96
CA PHE A 5 40.97 -55.27 -10.34
C PHE A 5 40.25 -54.39 -11.38
N LEU A 6 41.04 -53.81 -12.27
CA LEU A 6 40.69 -53.23 -13.57
C LEU A 6 40.28 -54.32 -14.57
N ILE A 7 39.40 -54.01 -15.54
CA ILE A 7 39.56 -54.44 -16.95
C ILE A 7 38.97 -53.40 -17.89
N LEU A 8 39.77 -52.95 -18.83
CA LEU A 8 39.46 -52.15 -20.00
C LEU A 8 38.67 -52.98 -21.05
N GLY A 9 37.77 -52.32 -21.74
CA GLY A 9 37.17 -52.84 -22.95
C GLY A 9 36.66 -51.69 -23.82
N ALA A 10 37.45 -51.26 -24.77
CA ALA A 10 37.07 -50.32 -25.82
C ALA A 10 36.21 -51.00 -26.87
N CYS A 11 35.13 -50.44 -27.32
CA CYS A 11 34.57 -50.59 -28.67
C CYS A 11 33.74 -49.36 -29.04
N SER A 12 34.10 -48.84 -30.16
CA SER A 12 33.60 -47.64 -30.85
C SER A 12 32.22 -47.83 -31.50
N ARG A 13 31.62 -46.65 -31.83
CA ARG A 13 30.46 -46.37 -32.73
C ARG A 13 29.11 -46.32 -32.02
N GLU A 14 28.35 -45.30 -32.16
CA GLU A 14 27.81 -44.42 -33.19
C GLU A 14 27.11 -43.24 -32.52
N ALA A 15 27.23 -42.04 -33.07
CA ALA A 15 26.48 -40.85 -32.60
C ALA A 15 25.01 -40.97 -33.03
N PRO A 16 24.04 -40.73 -32.12
CA PRO A 16 22.67 -40.48 -32.54
C PRO A 16 22.52 -39.01 -32.94
N LYS A 17 21.77 -38.82 -34.00
CA LYS A 17 21.37 -37.57 -34.65
C LYS A 17 20.82 -36.55 -33.65
N THR A 18 21.30 -35.33 -33.78
CA THR A 18 20.77 -34.11 -33.20
C THR A 18 19.26 -33.98 -33.45
N ALA A 19 18.48 -33.94 -32.36
CA ALA A 19 17.11 -33.40 -32.37
C ALA A 19 17.18 -31.88 -32.54
N PRO A 20 16.21 -31.25 -33.22
CA PRO A 20 16.24 -29.81 -33.46
C PRO A 20 16.09 -29.05 -32.12
N SER A 21 17.04 -28.15 -31.89
CA SER A 21 16.99 -27.13 -30.86
C SER A 21 15.70 -26.34 -31.02
N ALA A 22 14.88 -26.31 -29.97
CA ALA A 22 13.79 -25.35 -29.89
C ALA A 22 14.40 -23.93 -29.83
N GLU A 23 14.18 -23.17 -30.88
CA GLU A 23 14.48 -21.74 -30.92
C GLU A 23 13.77 -21.07 -29.74
N GLN A 24 14.54 -20.49 -28.83
CA GLN A 24 14.05 -19.48 -27.91
C GLN A 24 13.57 -18.29 -28.76
N PRO A 25 12.37 -17.76 -28.54
CA PRO A 25 11.97 -16.53 -29.22
C PRO A 25 12.92 -15.42 -28.79
N ALA A 26 13.63 -14.87 -29.77
CA ALA A 26 14.46 -13.69 -29.62
C ALA A 26 13.64 -12.58 -28.96
N ALA A 27 14.20 -11.98 -27.91
CA ALA A 27 13.67 -10.76 -27.32
C ALA A 27 13.58 -9.69 -28.42
N SER A 28 12.37 -9.42 -28.87
CA SER A 28 12.06 -8.36 -29.81
C SER A 28 12.39 -7.03 -29.16
N SER A 29 13.39 -6.34 -29.65
CA SER A 29 13.66 -4.94 -29.37
C SER A 29 12.44 -4.13 -29.82
N ALA A 30 11.57 -3.78 -28.88
CA ALA A 30 10.47 -2.85 -29.13
C ALA A 30 11.03 -1.43 -29.26
N SER A 31 11.49 -1.07 -30.46
CA SER A 31 11.57 0.31 -30.92
C SER A 31 10.12 0.84 -31.00
N GLY A 32 9.88 2.07 -30.51
CA GLY A 32 8.58 2.70 -30.43
C GLY A 32 7.78 2.66 -31.74
N ALA A 33 7.04 1.60 -31.94
CA ALA A 33 6.01 1.52 -32.98
C ALA A 33 4.75 2.21 -32.42
N LYS A 34 4.32 3.28 -33.06
CA LYS A 34 2.93 3.75 -32.98
C LYS A 34 2.03 2.52 -33.12
N ALA A 35 1.13 2.34 -32.15
CA ALA A 35 0.09 1.32 -32.26
C ALA A 35 -0.65 1.51 -33.59
N ALA A 36 -0.53 0.53 -34.47
CA ALA A 36 -0.92 0.68 -35.88
C ALA A 36 -2.41 0.42 -36.12
N ASP A 37 -3.20 0.03 -35.10
CA ASP A 37 -4.57 -0.44 -35.30
C ASP A 37 -5.67 0.42 -34.64
N GLY A 38 -5.31 1.47 -33.88
CA GLY A 38 -6.29 2.36 -33.22
C GLY A 38 -7.20 1.67 -32.21
N SER A 39 -6.88 0.43 -31.77
CA SER A 39 -7.67 -0.33 -30.81
C SER A 39 -7.48 0.16 -29.36
N TRP A 40 -8.48 -0.10 -28.52
CA TRP A 40 -8.36 0.14 -27.07
C TRP A 40 -7.14 -0.53 -26.46
N ALA A 41 -6.92 -1.81 -26.76
CA ALA A 41 -5.80 -2.59 -26.24
C ALA A 41 -4.44 -1.99 -26.59
N ALA A 42 -4.28 -1.48 -27.81
CA ALA A 42 -3.07 -0.82 -28.26
C ALA A 42 -2.86 0.51 -27.52
N PHE A 43 -3.91 1.30 -27.30
CA PHE A 43 -3.86 2.53 -26.53
C PHE A 43 -3.46 2.25 -25.08
N ALA A 44 -4.14 1.33 -24.39
CA ALA A 44 -3.88 0.99 -22.99
C ALA A 44 -2.43 0.49 -22.79
N SER A 45 -1.96 -0.40 -23.67
CA SER A 45 -0.57 -0.87 -23.65
C SER A 45 0.43 0.27 -23.89
N GLY A 46 0.19 1.13 -24.85
CA GLY A 46 1.04 2.30 -25.13
C GLY A 46 1.10 3.28 -23.95
N PHE A 47 -0.03 3.50 -23.28
CA PHE A 47 -0.10 4.32 -22.07
C PHE A 47 0.74 3.72 -20.93
N ILE A 48 0.59 2.40 -20.66
CA ILE A 48 1.37 1.71 -19.62
C ILE A 48 2.87 1.88 -19.87
N GLU A 49 3.33 1.62 -21.09
CA GLU A 49 4.75 1.76 -21.45
C GLU A 49 5.25 3.21 -21.31
N ALA A 50 4.43 4.20 -21.68
CA ALA A 50 4.74 5.60 -21.49
C ALA A 50 4.85 5.97 -20.00
N ARG A 51 3.94 5.47 -19.16
CA ARG A 51 3.99 5.70 -17.70
C ARG A 51 5.21 5.07 -17.05
N MET A 52 5.60 3.85 -17.44
CA MET A 52 6.81 3.19 -16.93
C MET A 52 8.08 3.94 -17.29
N LYS A 53 8.14 4.54 -18.47
CA LYS A 53 9.27 5.40 -18.88
C LYS A 53 9.29 6.75 -18.14
N ALA A 54 8.12 7.35 -17.90
CA ALA A 54 8.01 8.60 -17.16
C ALA A 54 8.26 8.44 -15.66
N ASP A 55 7.90 7.27 -15.11
CA ASP A 55 8.13 6.91 -13.72
C ASP A 55 8.86 5.56 -13.61
N PRO A 56 10.19 5.55 -13.76
CA PRO A 56 11.00 4.34 -13.63
C PRO A 56 10.89 3.69 -12.24
N TYR A 57 10.67 4.47 -11.18
CA TYR A 57 10.46 3.93 -9.84
C TYR A 57 9.18 3.07 -9.77
N PHE A 58 8.08 3.55 -10.35
CA PHE A 58 6.85 2.76 -10.51
C PHE A 58 7.11 1.49 -11.35
N ALA A 59 7.87 1.61 -12.44
CA ALA A 59 8.21 0.46 -13.29
C ALA A 59 8.98 -0.63 -12.54
N VAL A 60 10.00 -0.26 -11.76
CA VAL A 60 10.76 -1.21 -10.91
C VAL A 60 9.85 -1.82 -9.84
N GLY A 61 8.99 -1.03 -9.22
CA GLY A 61 7.97 -1.49 -8.28
C GLY A 61 7.03 -2.55 -8.88
N ALA A 62 6.71 -2.41 -10.17
CA ALA A 62 5.92 -3.35 -10.94
C ALA A 62 6.70 -4.62 -11.37
N GLY A 63 8.02 -4.68 -11.18
CA GLY A 63 8.89 -5.80 -11.57
C GLY A 63 9.58 -5.63 -12.93
N ARG A 64 9.61 -4.40 -13.50
CA ARG A 64 10.30 -4.07 -14.75
C ARG A 64 11.76 -3.63 -14.46
N HIS A 65 12.62 -4.62 -14.23
CA HIS A 65 14.00 -4.43 -13.76
C HIS A 65 14.97 -3.85 -14.81
N GLU A 66 14.56 -3.69 -16.05
CA GLU A 66 15.28 -2.89 -17.04
C GLU A 66 15.33 -1.39 -16.70
N PHE A 67 14.50 -0.95 -15.76
CA PHE A 67 14.50 0.41 -15.20
C PHE A 67 15.29 0.54 -13.90
N ASP A 68 15.93 -0.52 -13.42
CA ASP A 68 16.68 -0.51 -12.16
C ASP A 68 17.67 0.66 -12.10
N GLY A 69 17.64 1.36 -10.99
CA GLY A 69 18.51 2.51 -10.71
C GLY A 69 18.11 3.82 -11.37
N GLN A 70 17.10 3.81 -12.23
CA GLN A 70 16.53 5.03 -12.79
C GLN A 70 15.49 5.63 -11.84
N MET A 71 15.41 6.96 -11.84
CA MET A 71 14.43 7.70 -11.04
C MET A 71 13.68 8.70 -11.93
N PRO A 72 12.44 9.04 -11.60
CA PRO A 72 11.71 10.07 -12.33
C PRO A 72 12.39 11.44 -12.22
N ASP A 73 12.29 12.23 -13.26
CA ASP A 73 12.69 13.63 -13.22
C ASP A 73 11.57 14.46 -12.56
N TRP A 74 11.86 14.97 -11.37
CA TRP A 74 10.95 15.86 -10.65
C TRP A 74 11.28 17.35 -10.83
N SER A 75 12.01 17.73 -11.86
CA SER A 75 12.12 19.13 -12.22
C SER A 75 10.74 19.71 -12.54
N ARG A 76 10.57 21.01 -12.34
CA ARG A 76 9.30 21.71 -12.65
C ARG A 76 8.83 21.43 -14.07
N ALA A 77 9.77 21.54 -15.02
CA ALA A 77 9.47 21.33 -16.43
C ALA A 77 8.99 19.89 -16.73
N ALA A 78 9.60 18.90 -16.07
CA ALA A 78 9.20 17.50 -16.25
C ALA A 78 7.82 17.22 -15.63
N LEU A 79 7.52 17.78 -14.44
CA LEU A 79 6.19 17.68 -13.83
C LEU A 79 5.11 18.34 -14.70
N ASP A 80 5.38 19.52 -15.26
CA ASP A 80 4.44 20.21 -16.15
C ASP A 80 4.23 19.43 -17.46
N ALA A 81 5.29 18.84 -18.03
CA ALA A 81 5.22 17.98 -19.21
C ALA A 81 4.46 16.67 -18.94
N ASP A 82 4.63 16.07 -17.76
CA ASP A 82 3.88 14.87 -17.35
C ASP A 82 2.38 15.18 -17.25
N ALA A 83 2.00 16.30 -16.62
CA ALA A 83 0.61 16.73 -16.56
C ALA A 83 0.00 16.95 -17.96
N ALA A 84 0.74 17.57 -18.88
CA ALA A 84 0.29 17.76 -20.27
C ALA A 84 0.10 16.40 -20.98
N THR A 85 1.00 15.45 -20.75
CA THR A 85 0.89 14.09 -21.31
C THR A 85 -0.34 13.35 -20.76
N LEU A 86 -0.62 13.45 -19.46
CA LEU A 86 -1.81 12.90 -18.85
C LEU A 86 -3.10 13.53 -19.40
N GLN A 87 -3.12 14.86 -19.60
CA GLN A 87 -4.25 15.56 -20.22
C GLN A 87 -4.51 15.09 -21.65
N ALA A 88 -3.46 14.93 -22.45
CA ALA A 88 -3.57 14.41 -23.82
C ALA A 88 -4.09 12.96 -23.84
N ALA A 89 -3.61 12.12 -22.93
CA ALA A 89 -4.10 10.74 -22.79
C ALA A 89 -5.59 10.72 -22.38
N LEU A 90 -6.01 11.59 -21.47
CA LEU A 90 -7.40 11.73 -21.07
C LEU A 90 -8.30 12.13 -22.23
N ALA A 91 -7.86 13.07 -23.07
CA ALA A 91 -8.57 13.46 -24.30
C ALA A 91 -8.70 12.28 -25.27
N SER A 92 -7.62 11.53 -25.50
CA SER A 92 -7.63 10.33 -26.36
C SER A 92 -8.56 9.22 -25.83
N ILE A 93 -8.66 9.03 -24.52
CA ILE A 93 -9.66 8.09 -23.93
C ILE A 93 -11.09 8.51 -24.32
N GLY A 94 -11.35 9.82 -24.40
CA GLY A 94 -12.66 10.35 -24.81
C GLY A 94 -13.08 9.97 -26.24
N GLU A 95 -12.13 9.65 -27.12
CA GLU A 95 -12.38 9.23 -28.50
C GLU A 95 -12.91 7.78 -28.62
N PHE A 96 -12.70 6.95 -27.57
CA PHE A 96 -13.22 5.59 -27.54
C PHE A 96 -14.67 5.58 -27.04
N ASP A 97 -15.61 5.30 -27.93
CA ASP A 97 -17.02 5.18 -27.58
C ASP A 97 -17.23 3.93 -26.71
N SER A 98 -17.61 4.16 -25.45
CA SER A 98 -17.88 3.08 -24.48
C SER A 98 -18.97 2.09 -24.92
N ALA A 99 -19.89 2.52 -25.80
CA ALA A 99 -20.95 1.66 -26.31
C ALA A 99 -20.44 0.61 -27.32
N THR A 100 -19.31 0.87 -27.97
CA THR A 100 -18.70 -0.05 -28.96
C THR A 100 -17.71 -1.03 -28.32
N LEU A 101 -17.27 -0.78 -27.08
CA LEU A 101 -16.34 -1.62 -26.36
C LEU A 101 -17.07 -2.82 -25.72
N ASN A 102 -16.40 -3.97 -25.68
CA ASN A 102 -16.86 -5.09 -24.87
C ASN A 102 -16.87 -4.71 -23.36
N PRO A 103 -17.57 -5.44 -22.49
CA PRO A 103 -17.69 -5.09 -21.07
C PRO A 103 -16.34 -4.96 -20.33
N GLY A 104 -15.35 -5.82 -20.65
CA GLY A 104 -14.01 -5.76 -20.05
C GLY A 104 -13.25 -4.51 -20.45
N ASP A 105 -13.19 -4.22 -21.75
CA ASP A 105 -12.51 -3.03 -22.28
C ASP A 105 -13.19 -1.74 -21.81
N ARG A 106 -14.52 -1.73 -21.66
CA ARG A 106 -15.25 -0.60 -21.12
C ARG A 106 -14.88 -0.32 -19.66
N LEU A 107 -14.83 -1.36 -18.83
CA LEU A 107 -14.37 -1.20 -17.44
C LEU A 107 -12.92 -0.72 -17.39
N GLU A 108 -12.03 -1.34 -18.18
CA GLU A 108 -10.62 -0.96 -18.23
C GLU A 108 -10.42 0.49 -18.68
N ARG A 109 -11.21 0.95 -19.70
CA ARG A 109 -11.24 2.33 -20.14
C ARG A 109 -11.63 3.30 -19.02
N ASP A 110 -12.70 3.01 -18.30
CA ASP A 110 -13.18 3.87 -17.22
C ASP A 110 -12.23 3.82 -16.02
N TYR A 111 -11.60 2.68 -15.78
CA TYR A 111 -10.55 2.56 -14.77
C TYR A 111 -9.31 3.37 -15.13
N LEU A 112 -8.82 3.28 -16.37
CA LEU A 112 -7.66 4.05 -16.81
C LEU A 112 -7.95 5.56 -16.81
N LYS A 113 -9.17 5.96 -17.19
CA LYS A 113 -9.64 7.34 -17.08
C LYS A 113 -9.52 7.83 -15.65
N TRP A 114 -10.03 7.07 -14.67
CA TRP A 114 -9.93 7.38 -13.25
C TRP A 114 -8.47 7.49 -12.78
N VAL A 115 -7.59 6.57 -13.19
CA VAL A 115 -6.15 6.62 -12.87
C VAL A 115 -5.55 7.97 -13.27
N ILE A 116 -5.85 8.43 -14.49
CA ILE A 116 -5.34 9.70 -15.03
C ILE A 116 -5.94 10.88 -14.28
N GLU A 117 -7.26 10.89 -14.07
CA GLU A 117 -7.96 11.96 -13.33
C GLU A 117 -7.44 12.11 -11.90
N THR A 118 -7.19 10.98 -11.21
CA THR A 118 -6.59 10.97 -9.87
C THR A 118 -5.17 11.56 -9.87
N GLN A 119 -4.31 11.17 -10.82
CA GLN A 119 -2.96 11.72 -10.92
C GLN A 119 -2.99 13.23 -11.22
N LEU A 120 -3.82 13.65 -12.15
CA LEU A 120 -3.99 15.07 -12.48
C LEU A 120 -4.53 15.87 -11.29
N PHE A 121 -5.48 15.33 -10.54
CA PHE A 121 -5.99 15.99 -9.34
C PHE A 121 -4.86 16.28 -8.35
N TRP A 122 -4.10 15.27 -7.96
CA TRP A 122 -3.02 15.43 -6.98
C TRP A 122 -1.90 16.35 -7.47
N GLN A 123 -1.56 16.27 -8.76
CA GLN A 123 -0.44 17.04 -9.33
C GLN A 123 -0.80 18.48 -9.63
N THR A 124 -2.00 18.75 -10.18
CA THR A 124 -2.35 20.05 -10.73
C THR A 124 -3.40 20.82 -9.94
N LYS A 125 -4.33 20.14 -9.28
CA LYS A 125 -5.40 20.76 -8.49
C LYS A 125 -5.00 20.91 -7.02
N ALA A 126 -4.65 19.81 -6.38
CA ALA A 126 -4.14 19.81 -5.01
C ALA A 126 -2.67 20.27 -4.92
N GLU A 127 -1.98 20.37 -6.04
CA GLU A 127 -0.59 20.84 -6.18
C GLU A 127 0.40 20.17 -5.20
N GLN A 128 0.19 18.88 -4.92
CA GLN A 128 0.95 18.14 -3.90
C GLN A 128 2.47 18.24 -4.07
N PRO A 129 3.06 18.14 -5.30
CA PRO A 129 4.50 18.29 -5.49
C PRO A 129 5.05 19.65 -5.02
N TYR A 130 4.20 20.67 -4.95
CA TYR A 130 4.61 22.04 -4.64
C TYR A 130 4.27 22.49 -3.22
N ARG A 131 3.46 21.71 -2.50
CA ARG A 131 3.00 22.05 -1.17
C ARG A 131 3.42 21.04 -0.10
N ASN A 132 3.49 19.76 -0.46
CA ASN A 132 3.57 18.67 0.51
C ASN A 132 4.85 17.84 0.34
N PRO A 133 5.85 17.97 1.23
CA PRO A 133 7.06 17.16 1.17
C PRO A 133 6.79 15.66 1.35
N ALA A 134 5.68 15.26 1.99
CA ALA A 134 5.30 13.86 2.12
C ALA A 134 5.00 13.20 0.76
N TRP A 135 4.57 13.98 -0.25
CA TRP A 135 4.32 13.47 -1.60
C TRP A 135 5.53 12.77 -2.23
N TYR A 136 6.74 13.18 -1.84
CA TYR A 136 8.00 12.60 -2.33
C TYR A 136 8.44 11.36 -1.53
N LEU A 137 8.09 11.27 -0.25
CA LEU A 137 8.68 10.27 0.66
C LEU A 137 8.39 8.84 0.23
N ASP A 138 7.14 8.53 -0.11
CA ASP A 138 6.75 7.17 -0.49
C ASP A 138 7.31 6.75 -1.87
N ARG A 139 7.76 7.73 -2.66
CA ARG A 139 8.39 7.55 -3.99
C ARG A 139 9.92 7.45 -3.93
N LEU A 140 10.47 7.41 -2.73
CA LEU A 140 11.92 7.31 -2.46
C LEU A 140 12.29 6.01 -1.73
N ASP A 141 11.36 5.08 -1.49
CA ASP A 141 11.66 3.85 -0.76
C ASP A 141 12.52 2.89 -1.59
N PRO A 142 13.80 2.64 -1.22
CA PRO A 142 14.69 1.73 -1.93
C PRO A 142 14.49 0.26 -1.56
N SER A 143 13.48 -0.08 -0.75
CA SER A 143 13.29 -1.42 -0.18
C SER A 143 13.24 -2.53 -1.23
N MET A 144 12.73 -2.22 -2.42
CA MET A 144 12.65 -3.18 -3.52
C MET A 144 14.02 -3.76 -3.91
N TYR A 145 15.10 -2.96 -3.88
CA TYR A 145 16.46 -3.43 -4.17
C TYR A 145 17.04 -4.29 -3.05
N LEU A 146 16.57 -4.12 -1.83
CA LEU A 146 17.14 -4.72 -0.63
C LEU A 146 16.42 -5.99 -0.20
N THR A 147 15.09 -5.97 -0.26
CA THR A 147 14.23 -7.01 0.31
C THR A 147 13.66 -7.98 -0.72
N ARG A 148 13.48 -7.57 -1.99
CA ARG A 148 12.98 -8.46 -3.04
C ARG A 148 14.16 -9.20 -3.68
N GLU A 149 14.09 -10.53 -3.66
CA GLU A 149 15.16 -11.39 -4.16
C GLU A 149 14.97 -11.75 -5.66
N TYR A 150 14.71 -10.74 -6.51
CA TYR A 150 14.54 -10.92 -7.95
C TYR A 150 15.86 -11.25 -8.68
N ALA A 151 17.00 -10.94 -8.09
CA ALA A 151 18.33 -11.22 -8.59
C ALA A 151 19.32 -11.40 -7.42
N PRO A 152 20.55 -11.94 -7.65
CA PRO A 152 21.60 -11.97 -6.64
C PRO A 152 21.89 -10.57 -6.09
N LEU A 153 22.21 -10.46 -4.79
CA LEU A 153 22.42 -9.19 -4.09
C LEU A 153 23.36 -8.20 -4.82
N PRO A 154 24.52 -8.63 -5.38
CA PRO A 154 25.38 -7.69 -6.12
C PRO A 154 24.66 -7.02 -7.30
N LYS A 155 23.83 -7.78 -8.04
CA LYS A 155 23.07 -7.25 -9.18
C LYS A 155 22.01 -6.24 -8.73
N ARG A 156 21.29 -6.53 -7.66
CA ARG A 156 20.32 -5.60 -7.08
C ARG A 156 20.98 -4.32 -6.56
N LEU A 157 22.19 -4.44 -6.00
CA LEU A 157 22.97 -3.30 -5.54
C LEU A 157 23.57 -2.44 -6.66
N GLU A 158 23.72 -2.98 -7.89
CA GLU A 158 23.99 -2.13 -9.07
C GLU A 158 22.81 -1.18 -9.37
N GLY A 159 21.58 -1.70 -9.31
CA GLY A 159 20.37 -0.87 -9.40
C GLY A 159 20.29 0.16 -8.27
N PHE A 160 20.50 -0.28 -7.03
CA PHE A 160 20.54 0.63 -5.87
C PHE A 160 21.63 1.71 -6.01
N LEU A 161 22.76 1.42 -6.63
CA LEU A 161 23.82 2.40 -6.90
C LEU A 161 23.32 3.52 -7.82
N GLY A 162 22.61 3.17 -8.89
CA GLY A 162 21.97 4.15 -9.79
C GLY A 162 21.00 5.04 -9.04
N TYR A 163 20.12 4.43 -8.25
CA TYR A 163 19.18 5.13 -7.37
C TYR A 163 19.91 6.09 -6.40
N ALA A 164 20.92 5.61 -5.66
CA ALA A 164 21.63 6.44 -4.69
C ALA A 164 22.37 7.63 -5.34
N ARG A 165 22.88 7.45 -6.56
CA ARG A 165 23.49 8.53 -7.36
C ARG A 165 22.50 9.59 -7.80
N ALA A 166 21.23 9.24 -8.00
CA ALA A 166 20.18 10.19 -8.39
C ALA A 166 19.70 11.07 -7.21
N VAL A 167 19.81 10.58 -5.98
CA VAL A 167 19.27 11.25 -4.76
C VAL A 167 19.70 12.71 -4.61
N PRO A 168 20.95 13.13 -4.83
CA PRO A 168 21.33 14.55 -4.71
C PRO A 168 20.59 15.48 -5.72
N GLY A 169 20.37 15.03 -6.94
CA GLY A 169 19.57 15.78 -7.92
C GLY A 169 18.08 15.85 -7.52
N ILE A 170 17.55 14.74 -7.02
CA ILE A 170 16.17 14.64 -6.55
C ILE A 170 15.92 15.60 -5.37
N THR A 171 16.80 15.63 -4.37
CA THR A 171 16.65 16.55 -3.22
C THR A 171 16.71 18.01 -3.63
N ALA A 172 17.51 18.35 -4.65
CA ALA A 172 17.54 19.69 -5.23
C ALA A 172 16.20 20.05 -5.89
N HIS A 173 15.60 19.13 -6.66
CA HIS A 173 14.27 19.34 -7.27
C HIS A 173 13.18 19.48 -6.20
N ILE A 174 13.16 18.64 -5.16
CA ILE A 174 12.20 18.74 -4.06
C ILE A 174 12.27 20.13 -3.41
N ARG A 175 13.48 20.57 -3.06
CA ARG A 175 13.68 21.90 -2.49
C ARG A 175 13.23 23.03 -3.40
N ALA A 176 13.50 22.93 -4.69
CA ALA A 176 13.11 23.94 -5.68
C ALA A 176 11.60 23.98 -5.94
N ASN A 177 10.91 22.86 -5.84
CA ASN A 177 9.47 22.75 -6.05
C ASN A 177 8.66 23.26 -4.87
N LEU A 178 9.07 22.96 -3.63
CA LEU A 178 8.31 23.31 -2.44
C LEU A 178 8.22 24.83 -2.24
N ARG A 179 6.98 25.33 -2.23
CA ARG A 179 6.67 26.75 -2.01
C ARG A 179 6.64 27.04 -0.52
N THR A 180 7.28 28.13 -0.13
CA THR A 180 7.25 28.63 1.25
C THR A 180 6.34 29.85 1.36
N PRO A 181 5.71 30.10 2.53
CA PRO A 181 5.83 29.34 3.79
C PRO A 181 5.13 27.97 3.73
N LEU A 182 5.67 26.99 4.45
CA LEU A 182 5.11 25.65 4.55
C LEU A 182 4.28 25.47 5.83
N PRO A 183 3.27 24.59 5.84
CA PRO A 183 2.58 24.19 7.06
C PRO A 183 3.51 23.49 8.05
N LYS A 184 3.37 23.78 9.36
CA LYS A 184 4.14 23.16 10.45
C LYS A 184 4.12 21.62 10.38
N ALA A 185 2.91 21.07 10.17
CA ALA A 185 2.71 19.62 10.06
C ALA A 185 3.51 19.01 8.89
N PHE A 186 3.59 19.72 7.75
CA PHE A 186 4.33 19.26 6.58
C PHE A 186 5.84 19.34 6.80
N ILE A 187 6.32 20.38 7.48
CA ILE A 187 7.73 20.49 7.88
C ILE A 187 8.08 19.32 8.82
N GLU A 188 7.26 19.06 9.84
CA GLU A 188 7.46 17.98 10.80
C GLU A 188 7.58 16.61 10.09
N ARG A 189 6.62 16.31 9.20
CA ARG A 189 6.62 15.05 8.44
C ARG A 189 7.79 14.95 7.47
N GLY A 190 8.07 16.02 6.72
CA GLY A 190 9.18 16.06 5.74
C GLY A 190 10.53 15.92 6.42
N ALA A 191 10.78 16.68 7.48
CA ALA A 191 12.04 16.63 8.23
C ALA A 191 12.27 15.25 8.87
N ALA A 192 11.24 14.66 9.47
CA ALA A 192 11.34 13.31 10.03
C ALA A 192 11.62 12.26 8.93
N GLY A 193 10.93 12.33 7.77
CA GLY A 193 11.10 11.38 6.68
C GLY A 193 12.47 11.47 6.00
N PHE A 194 12.88 12.66 5.57
CA PHE A 194 14.18 12.84 4.91
C PHE A 194 15.34 12.64 5.88
N GLY A 195 15.19 13.01 7.16
CA GLY A 195 16.15 12.70 8.22
C GLY A 195 16.29 11.19 8.44
N GLY A 196 15.18 10.44 8.35
CA GLY A 196 15.18 8.97 8.35
C GLY A 196 15.99 8.41 7.19
N TYR A 197 15.79 8.91 5.96
CA TYR A 197 16.61 8.51 4.80
C TYR A 197 18.09 8.87 4.95
N ALA A 198 18.41 10.03 5.52
CA ALA A 198 19.81 10.38 5.80
C ALA A 198 20.48 9.36 6.74
N SER A 199 19.80 8.95 7.81
CA SER A 199 20.27 7.91 8.74
C SER A 199 20.37 6.55 8.06
N PHE A 200 19.38 6.17 7.28
CA PHE A 200 19.39 4.93 6.50
C PHE A 200 20.63 4.81 5.61
N PHE A 201 20.89 5.82 4.77
CA PHE A 201 22.07 5.81 3.90
C PHE A 201 23.39 5.78 4.67
N LYS A 202 23.46 6.48 5.81
CA LYS A 202 24.68 6.62 6.62
C LYS A 202 24.97 5.38 7.46
N ASP A 203 23.94 4.84 8.11
CA ASP A 203 24.12 3.89 9.21
C ASP A 203 23.74 2.44 8.84
N GLU A 204 22.72 2.25 7.96
CA GLU A 204 22.19 0.93 7.67
C GLU A 204 22.77 0.32 6.39
N MET A 205 23.15 1.13 5.41
CA MET A 205 23.69 0.63 4.15
C MET A 205 25.12 0.07 4.23
N PRO A 206 26.08 0.66 4.99
CA PRO A 206 27.44 0.17 5.06
C PRO A 206 27.58 -1.31 5.50
N PRO A 207 26.81 -1.83 6.49
CA PRO A 207 26.84 -3.24 6.85
C PRO A 207 26.43 -4.18 5.69
N ILE A 208 25.49 -3.76 4.84
CA ILE A 208 25.07 -4.54 3.66
C ILE A 208 26.23 -4.63 2.65
N PHE A 209 26.91 -3.51 2.40
CA PHE A 209 28.06 -3.46 1.48
C PHE A 209 29.27 -4.22 1.99
N ALA A 210 29.40 -4.37 3.32
CA ALA A 210 30.52 -5.12 3.91
C ALA A 210 30.61 -6.56 3.39
N GLN A 211 29.49 -7.15 2.99
CA GLN A 211 29.39 -8.52 2.49
C GLN A 211 29.83 -8.69 1.02
N LEU A 212 29.99 -7.59 0.28
CA LEU A 212 30.38 -7.63 -1.13
C LEU A 212 31.85 -8.00 -1.31
N GLN A 213 32.11 -8.88 -2.26
CA GLN A 213 33.46 -9.24 -2.68
C GLN A 213 34.02 -8.28 -3.74
N ASP A 214 33.15 -7.62 -4.52
CA ASP A 214 33.54 -6.63 -5.52
C ASP A 214 33.95 -5.30 -4.83
N ALA A 215 35.26 -5.08 -4.76
CA ALA A 215 35.82 -3.87 -4.11
C ALA A 215 35.47 -2.58 -4.88
N LYS A 216 35.27 -2.66 -6.21
CA LYS A 216 34.88 -1.49 -7.01
C LYS A 216 33.44 -1.09 -6.68
N LEU A 217 32.50 -2.05 -6.80
CA LEU A 217 31.09 -1.82 -6.47
C LEU A 217 30.91 -1.33 -5.03
N LYS A 218 31.62 -1.94 -4.08
CA LYS A 218 31.60 -1.53 -2.67
C LYS A 218 32.03 -0.07 -2.47
N ARG A 219 33.11 0.36 -3.12
CA ARG A 219 33.57 1.75 -3.05
C ARG A 219 32.55 2.72 -3.65
N GLU A 220 32.05 2.41 -4.87
CA GLU A 220 31.07 3.24 -5.56
C GLU A 220 29.77 3.39 -4.76
N LEU A 221 29.28 2.31 -4.14
CA LEU A 221 28.12 2.33 -3.25
C LEU A 221 28.39 3.20 -2.01
N THR A 222 29.57 3.06 -1.40
CA THR A 222 29.95 3.87 -0.22
C THR A 222 29.98 5.36 -0.55
N GLU A 223 30.55 5.73 -1.69
CA GLU A 223 30.60 7.12 -2.16
C GLU A 223 29.21 7.69 -2.46
N ALA A 224 28.37 6.91 -3.20
CA ALA A 224 27.03 7.32 -3.58
C ALA A 224 26.10 7.48 -2.35
N THR A 225 26.13 6.52 -1.43
CA THR A 225 25.30 6.59 -0.21
C THR A 225 25.74 7.72 0.73
N ALA A 226 27.05 8.00 0.81
CA ALA A 226 27.54 9.16 1.56
C ALA A 226 27.06 10.48 0.95
N ALA A 227 26.99 10.59 -0.37
CA ALA A 227 26.43 11.77 -1.05
C ALA A 227 24.92 11.88 -0.83
N ALA A 228 24.17 10.76 -0.95
CA ALA A 228 22.74 10.70 -0.70
C ALA A 228 22.42 11.09 0.77
N ALA A 229 23.16 10.57 1.74
CA ALA A 229 22.98 10.91 3.16
C ALA A 229 23.15 12.41 3.41
N ARG A 230 24.20 13.02 2.83
CA ARG A 230 24.44 14.47 2.95
C ARG A 230 23.30 15.28 2.35
N SER A 231 22.87 14.98 1.13
CA SER A 231 21.82 15.74 0.47
C SER A 231 20.46 15.61 1.17
N MET A 232 20.14 14.45 1.73
CA MET A 232 18.94 14.25 2.56
C MET A 232 19.03 15.04 3.88
N ALA A 233 20.20 15.06 4.54
CA ALA A 233 20.44 15.86 5.75
C ALA A 233 20.33 17.37 5.44
N GLU A 234 20.86 17.84 4.33
CA GLU A 234 20.74 19.23 3.88
C GLU A 234 19.28 19.62 3.59
N LEU A 235 18.51 18.76 2.93
CA LEU A 235 17.07 18.97 2.72
C LEU A 235 16.31 19.02 4.04
N THR A 236 16.64 18.13 4.98
CA THR A 236 16.09 18.13 6.35
C THR A 236 16.39 19.45 7.07
N ALA A 237 17.65 19.88 7.07
CA ALA A 237 18.04 21.14 7.69
C ALA A 237 17.36 22.36 7.05
N TRP A 238 17.16 22.34 5.73
CA TRP A 238 16.40 23.39 5.04
C TRP A 238 14.94 23.41 5.48
N LEU A 239 14.26 22.26 5.57
CA LEU A 239 12.90 22.17 6.09
C LEU A 239 12.79 22.69 7.52
N GLU A 240 13.72 22.30 8.39
CA GLU A 240 13.77 22.79 9.77
C GLU A 240 13.93 24.32 9.82
N SER A 241 14.72 24.91 8.92
CA SER A 241 14.87 26.37 8.84
C SER A 241 13.59 27.10 8.47
N GLN A 242 12.62 26.42 7.84
CA GLN A 242 11.32 27.02 7.50
C GLN A 242 10.36 27.11 8.69
N ARG A 243 10.67 26.50 9.85
CA ARG A 243 9.80 26.53 11.05
C ARG A 243 9.51 27.94 11.54
N ALA A 244 10.44 28.88 11.37
CA ALA A 244 10.27 30.27 11.82
C ALA A 244 9.14 31.02 11.09
N THR A 245 8.81 30.62 9.87
CA THR A 245 7.78 31.24 9.03
C THR A 245 6.60 30.29 8.76
N ALA A 246 6.60 29.13 9.42
CA ALA A 246 5.61 28.09 9.19
C ALA A 246 4.17 28.53 9.50
N THR A 247 3.24 28.00 8.73
CA THR A 247 1.80 28.26 8.89
C THR A 247 1.07 27.03 9.44
N ASP A 248 -0.24 27.16 9.65
CA ASP A 248 -1.14 26.05 9.96
C ASP A 248 -2.01 25.69 8.72
N ASP A 249 -1.71 26.25 7.54
CA ASP A 249 -2.49 26.10 6.30
C ASP A 249 -2.18 24.80 5.56
N PHE A 250 -2.49 23.65 6.17
CA PHE A 250 -2.39 22.33 5.55
C PHE A 250 -3.68 21.90 4.85
N ALA A 251 -4.82 22.46 5.21
CA ALA A 251 -6.12 22.02 4.77
C ALA A 251 -6.34 22.23 3.25
N LEU A 252 -7.03 21.29 2.62
CA LEU A 252 -7.49 21.45 1.23
C LEU A 252 -8.65 22.47 1.14
N GLY A 253 -9.40 22.64 2.22
CA GLY A 253 -10.68 23.34 2.21
C GLY A 253 -11.83 22.44 1.71
N ALA A 254 -13.04 22.66 2.22
CA ALA A 254 -14.20 21.83 1.92
C ALA A 254 -14.49 21.65 0.40
N PRO A 255 -14.40 22.69 -0.45
CA PRO A 255 -14.61 22.52 -1.89
C PRO A 255 -13.59 21.59 -2.55
N MET A 256 -12.31 21.75 -2.25
CA MET A 256 -11.23 20.93 -2.83
C MET A 256 -11.25 19.51 -2.26
N PHE A 257 -11.59 19.33 -0.98
CA PHE A 257 -11.75 18.00 -0.38
C PHE A 257 -12.90 17.22 -1.03
N ARG A 258 -14.00 17.90 -1.35
CA ARG A 258 -15.09 17.29 -2.12
C ARG A 258 -14.68 16.96 -3.56
N GLU A 259 -13.89 17.83 -4.22
CA GLU A 259 -13.33 17.54 -5.55
C GLU A 259 -12.38 16.34 -5.49
N MET A 260 -11.58 16.21 -4.43
CA MET A 260 -10.76 15.03 -4.15
C MET A 260 -11.60 13.75 -4.15
N LEU A 261 -12.66 13.70 -3.34
CA LEU A 261 -13.51 12.50 -3.26
C LEU A 261 -14.14 12.12 -4.61
N ARG A 262 -14.52 13.12 -5.42
CA ARG A 262 -15.01 12.87 -6.79
C ARG A 262 -13.94 12.32 -7.70
N ALA A 263 -12.73 12.88 -7.64
CA ALA A 263 -11.64 12.49 -8.52
C ALA A 263 -11.00 11.16 -8.11
N THR A 264 -10.83 10.92 -6.80
CA THR A 264 -10.06 9.76 -6.30
C THR A 264 -10.95 8.56 -5.93
N GLU A 265 -12.17 8.79 -5.46
CA GLU A 265 -13.07 7.74 -4.95
C GLU A 265 -14.35 7.57 -5.79
N LEU A 266 -14.58 8.47 -6.77
CA LEU A 266 -15.85 8.57 -7.52
C LEU A 266 -17.07 8.75 -6.60
N VAL A 267 -16.89 9.43 -5.48
CA VAL A 267 -17.92 9.71 -4.47
C VAL A 267 -18.30 11.18 -4.51
N ASP A 268 -19.57 11.47 -4.75
CA ASP A 268 -20.14 12.81 -4.72
C ASP A 268 -21.28 12.90 -3.69
N VAL A 269 -20.89 12.86 -2.43
CA VAL A 269 -21.78 12.99 -1.28
C VAL A 269 -21.43 14.27 -0.53
N PRO A 270 -22.40 15.06 -0.02
CA PRO A 270 -22.13 16.21 0.83
C PRO A 270 -21.28 15.82 2.04
N LEU A 271 -20.34 16.67 2.45
CA LEU A 271 -19.41 16.35 3.55
C LEU A 271 -20.14 16.14 4.88
N GLU A 272 -21.22 16.87 5.11
CA GLU A 272 -22.07 16.75 6.30
C GLU A 272 -22.79 15.38 6.35
N GLU A 273 -23.15 14.85 5.20
CA GLU A 273 -23.73 13.50 5.09
C GLU A 273 -22.67 12.44 5.34
N LEU A 274 -21.46 12.59 4.76
CA LEU A 274 -20.33 11.71 5.03
C LEU A 274 -19.95 11.72 6.50
N GLU A 275 -19.87 12.88 7.13
CA GLU A 275 -19.61 13.01 8.55
C GLU A 275 -20.68 12.26 9.37
N THR A 276 -21.96 12.41 9.01
CA THR A 276 -23.07 11.72 9.67
C THR A 276 -22.93 10.20 9.55
N ILE A 277 -22.56 9.70 8.37
CA ILE A 277 -22.30 8.26 8.12
C ILE A 277 -21.14 7.78 9.00
N GLY A 278 -20.03 8.51 9.03
CA GLY A 278 -18.87 8.16 9.85
C GLY A 278 -19.17 8.16 11.36
N ARG A 279 -19.95 9.15 11.85
CA ARG A 279 -20.37 9.19 13.26
C ARG A 279 -21.27 8.01 13.62
N LYS A 280 -22.16 7.57 12.71
CA LYS A 280 -22.99 6.37 12.92
C LYS A 280 -22.13 5.11 13.02
N ASP A 281 -21.13 4.94 12.18
CA ASP A 281 -20.25 3.76 12.23
C ASP A 281 -19.39 3.77 13.51
N LEU A 282 -18.84 4.92 13.88
CA LEU A 282 -18.12 5.11 15.14
C LEU A 282 -18.98 4.74 16.35
N GLU A 283 -20.21 5.25 16.45
CA GLU A 283 -21.10 4.94 17.57
C GLU A 283 -21.53 3.48 17.59
N ARG A 284 -21.78 2.89 16.43
CA ARG A 284 -22.02 1.44 16.30
C ARG A 284 -20.86 0.62 16.88
N ASN A 285 -19.62 0.97 16.53
CA ASN A 285 -18.43 0.28 16.99
C ASN A 285 -18.15 0.53 18.48
N LEU A 286 -18.39 1.74 18.99
CA LEU A 286 -18.33 2.04 20.43
C LEU A 286 -19.39 1.28 21.22
N GLY A 287 -20.60 1.15 20.68
CA GLY A 287 -21.68 0.34 21.25
C GLY A 287 -21.27 -1.13 21.36
N ALA A 288 -20.77 -1.69 20.24
CA ALA A 288 -20.28 -3.05 20.19
C ALA A 288 -19.08 -3.29 21.15
N LEU A 289 -18.20 -2.28 21.31
CA LEU A 289 -17.09 -2.35 22.27
C LEU A 289 -17.60 -2.39 23.70
N ARG A 290 -18.63 -1.59 24.05
CA ARG A 290 -19.26 -1.63 25.38
C ARG A 290 -19.80 -3.03 25.70
N GLU A 291 -20.49 -3.65 24.72
CA GLU A 291 -21.01 -5.01 24.85
C GLU A 291 -19.88 -6.06 25.02
N ALA A 292 -18.84 -6.00 24.18
CA ALA A 292 -17.70 -6.91 24.28
C ALA A 292 -16.98 -6.76 25.63
N CYS A 293 -16.77 -5.53 26.09
CA CYS A 293 -16.15 -5.24 27.37
C CYS A 293 -17.02 -5.67 28.56
N ALA A 294 -18.34 -5.60 28.47
CA ALA A 294 -19.24 -6.10 29.53
C ALA A 294 -19.05 -7.60 29.79
N VAL A 295 -18.66 -8.37 28.76
CA VAL A 295 -18.34 -9.80 28.87
C VAL A 295 -16.89 -10.00 29.29
N PHE A 296 -15.93 -9.35 28.61
CA PHE A 296 -14.49 -9.58 28.77
C PHE A 296 -13.91 -9.00 30.07
N ALA A 297 -14.37 -7.83 30.47
CA ALA A 297 -13.90 -7.10 31.65
C ALA A 297 -15.09 -6.45 32.41
N PRO A 298 -15.96 -7.25 33.04
CA PRO A 298 -17.16 -6.75 33.70
C PRO A 298 -16.84 -5.61 34.68
N LYS A 299 -17.63 -4.54 34.62
CA LYS A 299 -17.50 -3.32 35.46
C LYS A 299 -16.25 -2.47 35.21
N ALA A 300 -15.37 -2.84 34.27
CA ALA A 300 -14.23 -2.00 33.90
C ALA A 300 -14.67 -0.84 32.99
N ALA A 301 -14.01 0.32 33.12
CA ALA A 301 -14.10 1.35 32.11
C ALA A 301 -13.55 0.86 30.76
N LEU A 302 -14.03 1.38 29.63
CA LEU A 302 -13.62 0.94 28.29
C LEU A 302 -12.09 0.97 28.09
N ALA A 303 -11.42 2.03 28.54
CA ALA A 303 -9.97 2.13 28.46
C ALA A 303 -9.26 1.02 29.24
N ALA A 304 -9.76 0.62 30.40
CA ALA A 304 -9.21 -0.48 31.19
C ALA A 304 -9.49 -1.85 30.52
N CYS A 305 -10.65 -2.03 29.90
CA CYS A 305 -10.97 -3.21 29.11
C CYS A 305 -10.01 -3.35 27.91
N VAL A 306 -9.81 -2.28 27.14
CA VAL A 306 -8.84 -2.24 26.03
C VAL A 306 -7.42 -2.49 26.54
N GLY A 307 -7.04 -1.92 27.68
CA GLY A 307 -5.76 -2.19 28.35
C GLY A 307 -5.58 -3.66 28.72
N LYS A 308 -6.63 -4.32 29.23
CA LYS A 308 -6.62 -5.77 29.53
C LYS A 308 -6.42 -6.61 28.26
N MET A 309 -7.11 -6.28 27.16
CA MET A 309 -6.93 -6.96 25.87
C MET A 309 -5.48 -6.77 25.35
N ARG A 310 -4.94 -5.55 25.44
CA ARG A 310 -3.55 -5.26 25.05
C ARG A 310 -2.52 -6.01 25.91
N ALA A 311 -2.83 -6.35 27.14
CA ALA A 311 -1.94 -7.09 28.02
C ALA A 311 -1.84 -8.59 27.67
N ASP A 312 -2.81 -9.16 26.98
CA ASP A 312 -2.78 -10.53 26.50
C ASP A 312 -1.91 -10.64 25.23
N LYS A 313 -0.62 -10.87 25.44
CA LYS A 313 0.39 -10.83 24.39
C LYS A 313 0.45 -12.11 23.57
N PRO A 314 0.80 -12.04 22.26
CA PRO A 314 1.06 -13.23 21.46
C PRO A 314 2.28 -13.99 21.99
N VAL A 315 2.17 -15.32 22.03
CA VAL A 315 3.26 -16.20 22.45
C VAL A 315 4.44 -16.07 21.46
N GLY A 316 5.64 -15.97 21.96
CA GLY A 316 6.85 -15.78 21.13
C GLY A 316 7.03 -14.36 20.58
N GLY A 317 6.17 -13.41 20.96
CA GLY A 317 6.24 -12.02 20.50
C GLY A 317 5.48 -11.79 19.20
N THR A 318 5.65 -10.61 18.62
CA THR A 318 4.82 -10.13 17.52
C THR A 318 4.98 -10.96 16.23
N VAL A 319 6.23 -11.22 15.82
CA VAL A 319 6.54 -11.91 14.55
C VAL A 319 6.10 -13.38 14.59
N GLU A 320 6.42 -14.09 15.69
CA GLU A 320 6.02 -15.48 15.84
C GLU A 320 4.50 -15.61 16.03
N GLY A 321 3.89 -14.69 16.78
CA GLY A 321 2.44 -14.60 16.90
C GLY A 321 1.75 -14.42 15.56
N ALA A 322 2.24 -13.51 14.71
CA ALA A 322 1.73 -13.32 13.36
C ALA A 322 1.89 -14.60 12.52
N ARG A 323 3.07 -15.24 12.57
CA ARG A 323 3.34 -16.48 11.80
C ARG A 323 2.37 -17.59 12.17
N THR A 324 2.13 -17.79 13.46
CA THR A 324 1.19 -18.80 13.96
C THR A 324 -0.24 -18.51 13.50
N GLN A 325 -0.68 -17.25 13.59
CA GLN A 325 -2.04 -16.85 13.20
C GLN A 325 -2.34 -17.05 11.71
N LEU A 326 -1.35 -16.92 10.81
CA LEU A 326 -1.60 -17.03 9.37
C LEU A 326 -2.11 -18.40 8.92
N ALA A 327 -1.61 -19.48 9.51
CA ALA A 327 -2.08 -20.83 9.19
C ALA A 327 -3.55 -21.03 9.58
N ASP A 328 -3.92 -20.56 10.76
CA ASP A 328 -5.28 -20.65 11.29
C ASP A 328 -6.24 -19.78 10.49
N LEU A 329 -5.84 -18.54 10.14
CA LEU A 329 -6.63 -17.62 9.30
C LEU A 329 -6.91 -18.23 7.92
N ARG A 330 -5.89 -18.78 7.25
CA ARG A 330 -6.07 -19.42 5.94
C ARG A 330 -7.02 -20.61 6.02
N LYS A 331 -6.84 -21.47 7.03
CA LYS A 331 -7.72 -22.60 7.25
C LYS A 331 -9.17 -22.14 7.50
N PHE A 332 -9.35 -21.10 8.31
CA PHE A 332 -10.68 -20.54 8.59
C PHE A 332 -11.37 -20.05 7.32
N VAL A 333 -10.66 -19.30 6.46
CA VAL A 333 -11.18 -18.83 5.16
C VAL A 333 -11.64 -20.01 4.29
N GLN A 334 -10.87 -21.10 4.25
CA GLN A 334 -11.18 -22.30 3.47
C GLN A 334 -12.38 -23.06 4.05
N ASP A 335 -12.38 -23.34 5.34
CA ASP A 335 -13.42 -24.12 6.02
C ASP A 335 -14.79 -23.44 5.94
N LYS A 336 -14.79 -22.11 6.09
CA LYS A 336 -16.00 -21.28 6.03
C LYS A 336 -16.43 -20.93 4.60
N LYS A 337 -15.62 -21.25 3.60
CA LYS A 337 -15.86 -20.87 2.20
C LYS A 337 -16.15 -19.37 2.06
N ILE A 338 -15.32 -18.56 2.68
CA ILE A 338 -15.49 -17.11 2.71
C ILE A 338 -15.20 -16.51 1.33
N VAL A 339 -14.09 -16.93 0.73
CA VAL A 339 -13.60 -16.49 -0.58
C VAL A 339 -12.70 -17.59 -1.14
N SER A 340 -12.62 -17.71 -2.46
CA SER A 340 -11.69 -18.65 -3.12
C SER A 340 -10.25 -18.21 -2.90
N ILE A 341 -9.34 -19.19 -2.75
CA ILE A 341 -7.90 -18.95 -2.70
C ILE A 341 -7.32 -19.34 -4.06
N PRO A 342 -6.92 -18.36 -4.90
CA PRO A 342 -6.54 -18.62 -6.29
C PRO A 342 -5.35 -19.54 -6.47
N ASN A 343 -4.38 -19.51 -5.53
CA ASN A 343 -3.20 -20.36 -5.60
C ASN A 343 -2.77 -20.86 -4.21
N GLN A 344 -1.78 -21.77 -4.15
CA GLN A 344 -1.31 -22.38 -2.90
C GLN A 344 -0.13 -21.64 -2.27
N GLU A 345 0.31 -20.55 -2.84
CA GLU A 345 1.41 -19.75 -2.29
C GLU A 345 1.04 -19.16 -0.93
N GLN A 346 2.05 -18.95 -0.11
CA GLN A 346 1.90 -18.38 1.23
C GLN A 346 2.82 -17.16 1.37
N ALA A 347 2.33 -16.15 2.05
CA ALA A 347 3.16 -15.03 2.45
C ALA A 347 4.19 -15.48 3.49
N LEU A 348 5.42 -15.02 3.35
CA LEU A 348 6.44 -15.14 4.39
C LEU A 348 6.13 -14.17 5.52
N VAL A 349 6.55 -14.49 6.74
CA VAL A 349 6.49 -13.56 7.88
C VAL A 349 7.91 -13.26 8.32
N ALA A 350 8.27 -11.98 8.32
CA ALA A 350 9.61 -11.52 8.67
C ALA A 350 9.57 -10.28 9.58
N GLU A 351 10.69 -10.02 10.26
CA GLU A 351 10.88 -8.74 10.93
C GLU A 351 11.02 -7.60 9.91
N SER A 352 10.37 -6.47 10.20
CA SER A 352 10.60 -5.25 9.42
C SER A 352 12.06 -4.86 9.46
N PRO A 353 12.67 -4.55 8.30
CA PRO A 353 14.03 -4.01 8.27
C PRO A 353 14.11 -2.72 9.12
N PRO A 354 15.28 -2.41 9.73
CA PRO A 354 15.41 -1.26 10.62
C PRO A 354 14.92 0.05 10.02
N TYR A 355 15.22 0.30 8.73
CA TYR A 355 14.83 1.52 8.02
C TYR A 355 13.31 1.64 7.76
N ASN A 356 12.53 0.56 7.89
CA ASN A 356 11.08 0.56 7.64
C ASN A 356 10.27 0.11 8.88
N ARG A 357 10.73 0.44 10.07
CA ARG A 357 10.03 0.18 11.34
C ARG A 357 9.07 1.28 11.76
N GLY A 358 8.85 2.28 10.91
CA GLY A 358 7.89 3.35 11.15
C GLY A 358 6.44 2.88 11.17
N ASN A 359 6.13 1.79 10.44
CA ASN A 359 4.86 1.09 10.51
C ASN A 359 5.00 -0.16 11.36
N PHE A 360 4.00 -0.42 12.20
CA PHE A 360 3.96 -1.62 13.04
C PHE A 360 3.95 -2.92 12.20
N ALA A 361 3.17 -2.93 11.13
CA ALA A 361 3.07 -4.05 10.20
C ALA A 361 2.75 -3.54 8.80
N TYR A 362 3.21 -4.26 7.78
CA TYR A 362 2.88 -4.01 6.39
C TYR A 362 3.18 -5.25 5.54
N ILE A 363 2.55 -5.34 4.39
CA ILE A 363 2.83 -6.41 3.43
C ILE A 363 3.58 -5.87 2.22
N SER A 364 4.64 -6.57 1.80
CA SER A 364 5.37 -6.31 0.56
C SER A 364 4.90 -7.28 -0.50
N ILE A 365 4.17 -6.76 -1.47
CA ILE A 365 3.60 -7.52 -2.59
C ILE A 365 4.42 -7.21 -3.84
N PRO A 366 5.01 -8.23 -4.50
CA PRO A 366 5.66 -8.05 -5.80
C PRO A 366 4.67 -7.58 -6.86
N GLY A 367 5.14 -6.76 -7.78
CA GLY A 367 4.32 -6.26 -8.88
C GLY A 367 4.01 -7.33 -9.95
N PRO A 368 3.11 -7.03 -10.90
CA PRO A 368 2.59 -8.01 -11.86
C PRO A 368 3.59 -8.49 -12.92
N TYR A 369 4.74 -7.82 -13.05
CA TYR A 369 5.83 -8.24 -13.94
C TYR A 369 6.99 -8.89 -13.19
N GLU A 370 6.86 -9.05 -11.87
CA GLU A 370 7.92 -9.61 -11.04
C GLU A 370 8.08 -11.11 -11.28
N SER A 371 9.30 -11.61 -11.05
CA SER A 371 9.56 -13.04 -11.09
C SER A 371 8.70 -13.79 -10.08
N PRO A 372 8.06 -14.92 -10.45
CA PRO A 372 7.32 -15.76 -9.52
C PRO A 372 8.16 -16.29 -8.34
N ALA A 373 9.50 -16.24 -8.46
CA ALA A 373 10.40 -16.62 -7.37
C ALA A 373 10.39 -15.63 -6.21
N VAL A 374 10.04 -14.35 -6.45
CA VAL A 374 9.95 -13.32 -5.42
C VAL A 374 8.70 -13.54 -4.59
N LYS A 375 8.88 -13.73 -3.29
CA LYS A 375 7.79 -14.06 -2.37
C LYS A 375 7.18 -12.81 -1.75
N VAL A 376 5.87 -12.85 -1.58
CA VAL A 376 5.16 -11.87 -0.75
C VAL A 376 5.63 -12.02 0.69
N THR A 377 5.92 -10.90 1.35
CA THR A 377 6.40 -10.91 2.73
C THR A 377 5.57 -9.97 3.61
N TYR A 378 4.98 -10.54 4.65
CA TYR A 378 4.33 -9.81 5.72
C TYR A 378 5.39 -9.41 6.75
N TYR A 379 5.72 -8.14 6.78
CA TYR A 379 6.68 -7.56 7.70
C TYR A 379 6.01 -7.08 8.97
N VAL A 380 6.59 -7.45 10.11
CA VAL A 380 6.12 -7.03 11.43
C VAL A 380 7.30 -6.41 12.19
N ALA A 381 7.12 -5.20 12.70
CA ALA A 381 8.18 -4.49 13.39
C ALA A 381 8.35 -5.04 14.81
N PRO A 382 9.56 -5.52 15.18
CA PRO A 382 9.86 -5.86 16.55
C PRO A 382 10.03 -4.58 17.39
N PRO A 383 9.86 -4.64 18.71
CA PRO A 383 10.19 -3.52 19.57
C PRO A 383 11.69 -3.20 19.50
N ASP A 384 12.05 -1.90 19.58
CA ASP A 384 13.45 -1.49 19.55
C ASP A 384 14.20 -2.08 20.75
N ALA A 385 15.35 -2.71 20.48
CA ALA A 385 16.20 -3.30 21.51
C ALA A 385 16.74 -2.28 22.51
N LYS A 386 16.83 -0.99 22.13
CA LYS A 386 17.28 0.12 22.99
C LYS A 386 16.22 0.56 24.01
N TRP A 387 14.97 0.20 23.81
CA TRP A 387 13.88 0.54 24.71
C TRP A 387 13.97 -0.24 26.03
N THR A 388 13.39 0.31 27.08
CA THR A 388 13.24 -0.40 28.36
C THR A 388 12.35 -1.63 28.18
N ALA A 389 12.39 -2.57 29.11
CA ALA A 389 11.54 -3.75 29.09
C ALA A 389 10.03 -3.37 29.12
N ALA A 390 9.68 -2.30 29.83
CA ALA A 390 8.32 -1.80 29.91
C ALA A 390 7.84 -1.23 28.56
N GLU A 391 8.66 -0.41 27.89
CA GLU A 391 8.36 0.15 26.57
C GLU A 391 8.25 -0.95 25.52
N ARG A 392 9.19 -1.91 25.49
CA ARG A 392 9.10 -3.07 24.58
C ARG A 392 7.82 -3.86 24.80
N ASN A 393 7.44 -4.11 26.05
CA ASN A 393 6.20 -4.81 26.35
C ASN A 393 4.96 -3.99 25.95
N ALA A 394 4.98 -2.69 26.13
CA ALA A 394 3.87 -1.81 25.72
C ALA A 394 3.70 -1.78 24.20
N TYR A 395 4.79 -1.81 23.44
CA TYR A 395 4.78 -1.80 21.98
C TYR A 395 4.15 -3.07 21.36
N ILE A 396 4.39 -4.24 21.95
CA ILE A 396 3.79 -5.49 21.46
C ILE A 396 2.27 -5.41 21.58
N PRO A 397 1.49 -5.61 20.51
CA PRO A 397 0.03 -5.59 20.59
C PRO A 397 -0.52 -6.78 21.38
N GLY A 398 -1.77 -6.68 21.79
CA GLY A 398 -2.51 -7.85 22.25
C GLY A 398 -2.73 -8.86 21.12
N LYS A 399 -2.83 -10.17 21.46
CA LYS A 399 -3.00 -11.23 20.45
C LYS A 399 -4.26 -11.04 19.59
N GLY A 400 -5.36 -10.54 20.19
CA GLY A 400 -6.61 -10.28 19.48
C GLY A 400 -6.48 -9.11 18.49
N HIS A 401 -5.73 -8.05 18.85
CA HIS A 401 -5.44 -6.96 17.93
C HIS A 401 -4.58 -7.46 16.75
N LEU A 402 -3.51 -8.21 17.04
CA LEU A 402 -2.61 -8.77 16.02
C LEU A 402 -3.35 -9.72 15.06
N LEU A 403 -4.30 -10.52 15.55
CA LEU A 403 -5.08 -11.44 14.72
C LEU A 403 -5.79 -10.70 13.57
N TYR A 404 -6.44 -9.59 13.89
CA TYR A 404 -7.16 -8.82 12.87
C TYR A 404 -6.25 -7.95 12.01
N VAL A 405 -5.06 -7.55 12.49
CA VAL A 405 -4.01 -6.99 11.64
C VAL A 405 -3.51 -8.07 10.66
N SER A 406 -3.29 -9.30 11.11
CA SER A 406 -2.90 -10.41 10.24
C SER A 406 -3.99 -10.79 9.21
N ALA A 407 -5.27 -10.65 9.60
CA ALA A 407 -6.39 -10.81 8.66
C ALA A 407 -6.41 -9.68 7.61
N HIS A 408 -6.15 -8.43 8.02
CA HIS A 408 -6.05 -7.26 7.15
C HIS A 408 -4.92 -7.39 6.13
N GLU A 409 -3.72 -7.76 6.60
CA GLU A 409 -2.55 -7.83 5.73
C GLU A 409 -2.56 -9.08 4.84
N VAL A 410 -3.06 -10.22 5.33
CA VAL A 410 -2.84 -11.50 4.64
C VAL A 410 -4.13 -12.24 4.29
N TRP A 411 -4.86 -12.83 5.28
CA TRP A 411 -5.97 -13.75 5.03
C TRP A 411 -7.27 -13.30 5.70
N PRO A 412 -8.26 -12.82 4.92
CA PRO A 412 -8.34 -12.69 3.48
C PRO A 412 -8.03 -11.27 2.93
N GLY A 413 -7.20 -10.47 3.60
CA GLY A 413 -6.92 -9.08 3.27
C GLY A 413 -6.07 -8.86 2.01
N HIS A 414 -5.07 -7.98 2.11
CA HIS A 414 -4.25 -7.51 0.96
C HIS A 414 -3.58 -8.63 0.18
N TYR A 415 -3.03 -9.66 0.85
CA TYR A 415 -2.39 -10.76 0.14
C TYR A 415 -3.36 -11.54 -0.73
N LEU A 416 -4.51 -11.94 -0.17
CA LEU A 416 -5.52 -12.64 -0.97
C LEU A 416 -6.03 -11.77 -2.11
N GLN A 417 -6.31 -10.49 -1.85
CA GLN A 417 -6.69 -9.53 -2.89
C GLN A 417 -5.65 -9.49 -4.01
N SER A 418 -4.36 -9.44 -3.69
CA SER A 418 -3.29 -9.39 -4.69
C SER A 418 -3.24 -10.63 -5.56
N GLN A 419 -3.62 -11.81 -5.05
CA GLN A 419 -3.72 -13.02 -5.87
C GLN A 419 -4.78 -12.90 -6.95
N PHE A 420 -5.92 -12.27 -6.66
CA PHE A 420 -6.96 -11.96 -7.66
C PHE A 420 -6.48 -10.89 -8.64
N THR A 421 -5.87 -9.83 -8.14
CA THR A 421 -5.37 -8.72 -8.97
C THR A 421 -4.30 -9.18 -9.94
N ASN A 422 -3.34 -9.98 -9.50
CA ASN A 422 -2.27 -10.51 -10.35
C ASN A 422 -2.77 -11.55 -11.36
N ALA A 423 -3.87 -12.25 -11.06
CA ALA A 423 -4.53 -13.17 -12.00
C ALA A 423 -5.44 -12.45 -13.01
N ASN A 424 -5.71 -11.15 -12.84
CA ASN A 424 -6.57 -10.39 -13.73
C ASN A 424 -5.90 -10.23 -15.12
N PRO A 425 -6.60 -10.50 -16.24
CA PRO A 425 -6.04 -10.35 -17.57
C PRO A 425 -5.74 -8.88 -17.94
N SER A 426 -6.43 -7.92 -17.34
CA SER A 426 -6.19 -6.49 -17.54
C SER A 426 -4.93 -6.05 -16.82
N ARG A 427 -3.96 -5.50 -17.57
CA ARG A 427 -2.75 -4.92 -17.00
C ARG A 427 -3.02 -3.61 -16.27
N VAL A 428 -4.03 -2.86 -16.66
CA VAL A 428 -4.48 -1.68 -15.90
C VAL A 428 -4.91 -2.10 -14.50
N SER A 429 -5.76 -3.12 -14.39
CA SER A 429 -6.23 -3.64 -13.11
C SER A 429 -5.09 -4.22 -12.24
N ALA A 430 -4.04 -4.75 -12.85
CA ALA A 430 -2.91 -5.32 -12.12
C ALA A 430 -1.89 -4.26 -11.62
N LEU A 431 -1.85 -3.07 -12.25
CA LEU A 431 -0.86 -2.03 -11.97
C LEU A 431 -1.35 -0.93 -11.04
N TRP A 432 -2.63 -0.63 -11.07
CA TRP A 432 -3.21 0.44 -10.24
C TRP A 432 -4.27 -0.11 -9.31
N TRP A 433 -4.45 0.55 -8.20
CA TRP A 433 -5.47 0.21 -7.22
C TRP A 433 -6.06 1.46 -6.59
N ASP A 434 -7.35 1.40 -6.31
CA ASP A 434 -8.06 2.42 -5.57
C ASP A 434 -7.83 2.25 -4.06
N TYR A 435 -7.64 3.36 -3.35
CA TYR A 435 -7.36 3.35 -1.93
C TYR A 435 -8.54 2.78 -1.13
N SER A 436 -9.76 3.20 -1.46
CA SER A 436 -10.97 2.66 -0.81
C SER A 436 -11.26 1.22 -1.19
N PHE A 437 -10.84 0.75 -2.37
CA PHE A 437 -10.96 -0.66 -2.70
C PHE A 437 -10.00 -1.50 -1.84
N GLY A 438 -8.72 -1.17 -1.85
CA GLY A 438 -7.70 -1.98 -1.18
C GLY A 438 -7.82 -1.97 0.33
N GLU A 439 -7.78 -0.78 0.93
CA GLU A 439 -7.87 -0.63 2.39
C GLU A 439 -9.29 -0.92 2.89
N GLY A 440 -10.30 -0.55 2.09
CA GLY A 440 -11.69 -0.87 2.41
C GLY A 440 -11.95 -2.37 2.41
N TRP A 441 -11.40 -3.13 1.44
CA TRP A 441 -11.46 -4.59 1.45
C TRP A 441 -10.78 -5.19 2.69
N ALA A 442 -9.55 -4.79 2.98
CA ALA A 442 -8.81 -5.30 4.12
C ALA A 442 -9.50 -4.98 5.45
N HIS A 443 -10.05 -3.77 5.59
CA HIS A 443 -10.82 -3.37 6.77
C HIS A 443 -12.19 -4.05 6.84
N TYR A 444 -12.86 -4.24 5.71
CA TYR A 444 -14.08 -5.05 5.63
C TYR A 444 -13.82 -6.50 6.04
N ALA A 445 -12.69 -7.06 5.62
CA ALA A 445 -12.30 -8.43 5.95
C ALA A 445 -12.15 -8.65 7.46
N GLU A 446 -11.64 -7.69 8.22
CA GLU A 446 -11.53 -7.78 9.68
C GLU A 446 -12.90 -8.02 10.33
N GLU A 447 -13.88 -7.17 10.02
CA GLU A 447 -15.23 -7.27 10.57
C GLU A 447 -15.97 -8.51 10.05
N MET A 448 -15.87 -8.78 8.76
CA MET A 448 -16.50 -9.94 8.11
C MET A 448 -16.00 -11.26 8.68
N MET A 449 -14.70 -11.40 8.93
CA MET A 449 -14.13 -12.61 9.55
C MET A 449 -14.68 -12.84 10.97
N TYR A 450 -14.85 -11.76 11.73
CA TYR A 450 -15.51 -11.85 13.03
C TYR A 450 -16.99 -12.27 12.90
N ASP A 451 -17.73 -11.69 11.97
CA ASP A 451 -19.13 -12.03 11.70
C ASP A 451 -19.30 -13.51 11.31
N GLU A 452 -18.33 -14.09 10.60
CA GLU A 452 -18.29 -15.51 10.22
C GLU A 452 -17.81 -16.44 11.37
N GLY A 453 -17.47 -15.87 12.54
CA GLY A 453 -17.15 -16.60 13.77
C GLY A 453 -15.66 -16.73 14.09
N LEU A 454 -14.77 -15.94 13.44
CA LEU A 454 -13.37 -15.89 13.86
C LEU A 454 -13.26 -15.34 15.30
N GLY A 455 -12.61 -16.09 16.19
CA GLY A 455 -12.51 -15.74 17.61
C GLY A 455 -13.80 -15.97 18.42
N ALA A 456 -14.71 -16.81 17.91
CA ALA A 456 -15.93 -17.17 18.62
C ALA A 456 -15.60 -17.86 19.96
N GLY A 457 -16.18 -17.35 21.05
CA GLY A 457 -15.90 -17.84 22.41
C GLY A 457 -14.73 -17.13 23.13
N GLU A 458 -14.00 -16.26 22.42
CA GLU A 458 -12.89 -15.46 22.95
C GLU A 458 -13.27 -13.96 22.90
N PRO A 459 -13.90 -13.41 23.95
CA PRO A 459 -14.44 -12.04 23.90
C PRO A 459 -13.37 -10.95 23.71
N GLU A 460 -12.12 -11.19 24.07
CA GLU A 460 -10.99 -10.31 23.79
C GLU A 460 -10.72 -10.14 22.29
N MET A 461 -11.04 -11.13 21.45
CA MET A 461 -10.89 -11.04 20.00
C MET A 461 -11.81 -9.96 19.42
N ARG A 462 -13.07 -9.90 19.91
CA ARG A 462 -13.99 -8.83 19.52
C ARG A 462 -13.47 -7.44 19.94
N VAL A 463 -12.89 -7.33 21.14
CA VAL A 463 -12.28 -6.06 21.59
C VAL A 463 -11.11 -5.69 20.68
N GLY A 464 -10.26 -6.65 20.29
CA GLY A 464 -9.14 -6.43 19.36
C GLY A 464 -9.60 -5.92 18.00
N MET A 465 -10.59 -6.55 17.37
CA MET A 465 -11.18 -6.14 16.10
C MET A 465 -11.77 -4.73 16.20
N LEU A 466 -12.56 -4.46 17.25
CA LEU A 466 -13.22 -3.17 17.41
C LEU A 466 -12.24 -2.02 17.66
N THR A 467 -11.10 -2.26 18.33
CA THR A 467 -10.07 -1.22 18.47
C THR A 467 -9.41 -0.86 17.14
N ASN A 468 -9.27 -1.82 16.22
CA ASN A 468 -8.84 -1.55 14.84
C ASN A 468 -9.90 -0.73 14.09
N ALA A 469 -11.17 -1.09 14.20
CA ALA A 469 -12.27 -0.38 13.55
C ALA A 469 -12.37 1.06 14.04
N LEU A 470 -12.36 1.28 15.35
CA LEU A 470 -12.44 2.64 15.94
C LEU A 470 -11.30 3.55 15.51
N LEU A 471 -10.08 3.02 15.35
CA LEU A 471 -8.96 3.80 14.82
C LEU A 471 -9.27 4.34 13.42
N ARG A 472 -9.87 3.51 12.56
CA ARG A 472 -10.21 3.88 11.18
C ARG A 472 -11.44 4.77 11.11
N ASP A 473 -12.40 4.63 12.01
CA ASP A 473 -13.54 5.54 12.12
C ASP A 473 -13.08 6.95 12.52
N VAL A 474 -12.12 7.06 13.45
CA VAL A 474 -11.54 8.36 13.81
C VAL A 474 -10.73 8.93 12.66
N ARG A 475 -9.97 8.11 11.88
CA ARG A 475 -9.32 8.58 10.65
C ARG A 475 -10.32 9.17 9.66
N PHE A 476 -11.47 8.51 9.48
CA PHE A 476 -12.52 8.97 8.57
C PHE A 476 -13.04 10.36 8.94
N LEU A 477 -13.43 10.53 10.19
CA LEU A 477 -13.95 11.82 10.68
C LEU A 477 -12.86 12.89 10.74
N SER A 478 -11.66 12.51 11.15
CA SER A 478 -10.52 13.42 11.22
C SER A 478 -10.12 13.94 9.82
N ALA A 479 -10.10 13.08 8.78
CA ALA A 479 -9.83 13.53 7.41
C ALA A 479 -10.83 14.59 6.95
N ILE A 480 -12.13 14.31 7.11
CA ILE A 480 -13.19 15.25 6.73
C ILE A 480 -13.02 16.55 7.48
N CYS A 481 -12.92 16.50 8.82
CA CYS A 481 -12.96 17.69 9.65
C CYS A 481 -11.67 18.53 9.61
N LEU A 482 -10.49 17.92 9.54
CA LEU A 482 -9.22 18.65 9.38
C LEU A 482 -9.20 19.45 8.08
N HIS A 483 -9.73 18.87 6.99
CA HIS A 483 -9.69 19.52 5.68
C HIS A 483 -10.91 20.37 5.35
N SER A 484 -12.02 20.25 6.09
CA SER A 484 -13.18 21.15 5.97
C SER A 484 -13.22 22.26 7.01
N GLY A 485 -12.31 22.23 8.00
CA GLY A 485 -12.20 23.26 9.04
C GLY A 485 -13.14 23.08 10.23
N CYS A 486 -13.74 21.88 10.42
CA CYS A 486 -14.58 21.59 11.59
C CYS A 486 -13.81 21.00 12.79
N MET A 487 -12.49 20.81 12.68
CA MET A 487 -11.64 20.25 13.74
C MET A 487 -10.20 20.78 13.63
N THR A 488 -9.59 21.09 14.76
CA THR A 488 -8.15 21.37 14.86
C THR A 488 -7.34 20.09 14.96
N LEU A 489 -6.01 20.20 14.79
CA LEU A 489 -5.09 19.06 14.94
C LEU A 489 -5.13 18.48 16.37
N GLU A 490 -5.23 19.35 17.38
CA GLU A 490 -5.32 18.98 18.80
C GLU A 490 -6.63 18.26 19.11
N GLU A 491 -7.74 18.69 18.51
CA GLU A 491 -9.03 18.01 18.65
C GLU A 491 -9.02 16.64 17.97
N SER A 492 -8.36 16.51 16.83
CA SER A 492 -8.14 15.23 16.18
C SER A 492 -7.31 14.29 17.06
N GLU A 493 -6.19 14.77 17.61
CA GLU A 493 -5.35 13.98 18.55
C GLU A 493 -6.17 13.53 19.77
N LYS A 494 -6.97 14.44 20.36
CA LYS A 494 -7.87 14.10 21.46
C LYS A 494 -8.86 13.01 21.07
N MET A 495 -9.46 13.11 19.88
CA MET A 495 -10.43 12.13 19.39
C MET A 495 -9.79 10.74 19.24
N PHE A 496 -8.55 10.63 18.72
CA PHE A 496 -7.81 9.37 18.67
C PHE A 496 -7.55 8.78 20.07
N ARG A 497 -7.23 9.60 21.06
CA ARG A 497 -7.02 9.14 22.43
C ARG A 497 -8.31 8.65 23.10
N GLU A 498 -9.39 9.40 22.96
CA GLU A 498 -10.62 9.18 23.70
C GLU A 498 -11.55 8.15 23.04
N GLN A 499 -11.60 8.10 21.71
CA GLN A 499 -12.56 7.28 20.97
C GLN A 499 -11.91 6.08 20.26
N ALA A 500 -10.62 6.16 19.89
CA ALA A 500 -9.86 5.02 19.40
C ALA A 500 -8.93 4.40 20.45
N PHE A 501 -8.91 4.94 21.67
CA PHE A 501 -8.08 4.47 22.78
C PHE A 501 -6.58 4.38 22.44
N ALA A 502 -6.12 5.25 21.52
CA ALA A 502 -4.71 5.32 21.14
C ALA A 502 -3.88 5.92 22.29
N ASP A 503 -2.66 5.44 22.46
CA ASP A 503 -1.69 6.11 23.33
C ASP A 503 -1.31 7.49 22.75
N ALA A 504 -0.68 8.35 23.56
CA ALA A 504 -0.40 9.73 23.15
C ALA A 504 0.49 9.83 21.90
N GLY A 505 1.50 8.96 21.77
CA GLY A 505 2.40 8.95 20.62
C GLY A 505 1.68 8.56 19.33
N ASN A 506 0.91 7.48 19.38
CA ASN A 506 0.12 7.01 18.25
C ASN A 506 -0.99 8.02 17.89
N ALA A 507 -1.70 8.58 18.87
CA ALA A 507 -2.73 9.59 18.63
C ALA A 507 -2.17 10.81 17.88
N ARG A 508 -1.01 11.34 18.34
CA ARG A 508 -0.30 12.42 17.68
C ARG A 508 0.09 12.08 16.26
N GLN A 509 0.65 10.88 16.04
CA GLN A 509 1.05 10.40 14.71
C GLN A 509 -0.16 10.29 13.77
N GLN A 510 -1.27 9.75 14.24
CA GLN A 510 -2.50 9.59 13.44
C GLN A 510 -3.12 10.94 13.08
N ALA A 511 -3.21 11.86 14.02
CA ALA A 511 -3.71 13.22 13.76
C ALA A 511 -2.80 13.95 12.76
N LEU A 512 -1.48 13.88 12.93
CA LEU A 512 -0.51 14.45 12.00
C LEU A 512 -0.66 13.85 10.59
N ARG A 513 -0.85 12.53 10.47
CA ARG A 513 -1.09 11.86 9.19
C ARG A 513 -2.27 12.47 8.45
N GLY A 514 -3.37 12.77 9.15
CA GLY A 514 -4.55 13.38 8.57
C GLY A 514 -4.29 14.72 7.87
N THR A 515 -3.23 15.44 8.23
CA THR A 515 -2.89 16.73 7.59
C THR A 515 -2.28 16.57 6.21
N TYR A 516 -1.46 15.54 5.99
CA TYR A 516 -0.72 15.33 4.74
C TYR A 516 -1.24 14.14 3.90
N ASP A 517 -2.09 13.30 4.45
CA ASP A 517 -2.76 12.17 3.80
C ASP A 517 -4.29 12.31 3.95
N PRO A 518 -4.92 13.25 3.22
CA PRO A 518 -6.37 13.45 3.31
C PRO A 518 -7.18 12.23 2.83
N GLY A 519 -6.55 11.33 2.06
CA GLY A 519 -7.15 10.08 1.58
C GLY A 519 -7.28 8.98 2.63
N TYR A 520 -6.73 9.15 3.85
CA TYR A 520 -6.77 8.06 4.85
C TYR A 520 -8.17 7.76 5.43
N LEU A 521 -9.21 8.52 5.01
CA LEU A 521 -10.61 8.14 5.22
C LEU A 521 -11.00 6.86 4.45
N ALA A 522 -10.24 6.47 3.45
CA ALA A 522 -10.52 5.39 2.51
C ALA A 522 -10.80 4.04 3.18
N TYR A 523 -10.19 3.76 4.34
CA TYR A 523 -10.45 2.54 5.12
C TYR A 523 -11.93 2.34 5.43
N THR A 524 -12.52 3.28 6.15
CA THR A 524 -13.94 3.21 6.54
C THR A 524 -14.86 3.49 5.34
N LEU A 525 -14.49 4.42 4.45
CA LEU A 525 -15.25 4.69 3.23
C LEU A 525 -15.43 3.42 2.40
N GLY A 526 -14.34 2.74 2.08
CA GLY A 526 -14.34 1.52 1.29
C GLY A 526 -15.10 0.37 1.97
N LYS A 527 -14.86 0.17 3.28
CA LYS A 527 -15.63 -0.82 4.06
C LYS A 527 -17.14 -0.61 3.93
N LEU A 528 -17.59 0.63 4.10
CA LEU A 528 -19.02 0.95 4.03
C LEU A 528 -19.59 0.73 2.63
N MET A 529 -18.86 1.15 1.58
CA MET A 529 -19.25 0.89 0.19
C MET A 529 -19.33 -0.61 -0.14
N ILE A 530 -18.34 -1.39 0.32
CA ILE A 530 -18.32 -2.84 0.10
C ILE A 530 -19.50 -3.52 0.84
N ARG A 531 -19.75 -3.14 2.09
CA ARG A 531 -20.90 -3.64 2.87
C ARG A 531 -22.22 -3.34 2.18
N LYS A 532 -22.40 -2.11 1.68
CA LYS A 532 -23.59 -1.70 0.95
C LYS A 532 -23.75 -2.49 -0.34
N LEU A 533 -22.68 -2.61 -1.13
CA LEU A 533 -22.68 -3.40 -2.36
C LEU A 533 -23.02 -4.86 -2.08
N ARG A 534 -22.43 -5.46 -1.02
CA ARG A 534 -22.76 -6.83 -0.61
C ARG A 534 -24.26 -6.98 -0.32
N ALA A 535 -24.81 -6.07 0.48
CA ALA A 535 -26.23 -6.12 0.83
C ALA A 535 -27.14 -6.03 -0.40
N ASP A 536 -26.86 -5.08 -1.30
CA ASP A 536 -27.66 -4.87 -2.52
C ASP A 536 -27.54 -6.05 -3.51
N TRP A 537 -26.30 -6.54 -3.70
CA TRP A 537 -26.06 -7.67 -4.61
C TRP A 537 -26.68 -8.97 -4.08
N MET A 538 -26.57 -9.27 -2.79
CA MET A 538 -27.18 -10.45 -2.17
C MET A 538 -28.71 -10.37 -2.22
N ALA A 539 -29.31 -9.18 -2.05
CA ALA A 539 -30.73 -8.99 -2.21
C ALA A 539 -31.21 -9.28 -3.65
N ALA A 540 -30.41 -8.91 -4.65
CA ALA A 540 -30.67 -9.23 -6.05
C ALA A 540 -30.36 -10.69 -6.44
N ASN A 541 -29.57 -11.40 -5.63
CA ASN A 541 -29.13 -12.77 -5.85
C ASN A 541 -29.38 -13.65 -4.61
N PRO A 542 -30.63 -13.95 -4.24
CA PRO A 542 -30.98 -14.54 -2.94
C PRO A 542 -30.43 -15.96 -2.72
N ASN A 543 -29.99 -16.64 -3.76
CA ASN A 543 -29.38 -17.98 -3.69
C ASN A 543 -27.84 -17.95 -3.74
N ALA A 544 -27.23 -16.75 -3.83
CA ALA A 544 -25.78 -16.62 -3.90
C ALA A 544 -25.16 -16.80 -2.50
N THR A 545 -23.94 -17.33 -2.49
CA THR A 545 -23.14 -17.47 -1.27
C THR A 545 -22.26 -16.25 -1.05
N LEU A 546 -21.75 -16.08 0.18
CA LEU A 546 -20.77 -15.07 0.52
C LEU A 546 -19.51 -15.20 -0.35
N GLN A 547 -19.05 -16.43 -0.58
CA GLN A 547 -17.90 -16.72 -1.45
C GLN A 547 -18.13 -16.20 -2.88
N GLN A 548 -19.30 -16.43 -3.45
CA GLN A 548 -19.62 -15.94 -4.80
C GLN A 548 -19.61 -14.42 -4.89
N PHE A 549 -20.07 -13.73 -3.84
CA PHE A 549 -19.96 -12.27 -3.78
C PHE A 549 -18.48 -11.82 -3.76
N HIS A 550 -17.68 -12.38 -2.86
CA HIS A 550 -16.28 -11.99 -2.71
C HIS A 550 -15.47 -12.31 -3.96
N ASP A 551 -15.62 -13.51 -4.52
CA ASP A 551 -14.92 -13.91 -5.75
C ASP A 551 -15.29 -12.96 -6.91
N LYS A 552 -16.56 -12.61 -7.04
CA LYS A 552 -17.02 -11.66 -8.06
C LYS A 552 -16.44 -10.26 -7.82
N PHE A 553 -16.51 -9.75 -6.59
CA PHE A 553 -15.98 -8.43 -6.23
C PHE A 553 -14.48 -8.33 -6.54
N LEU A 554 -13.69 -9.29 -6.09
CA LEU A 554 -12.23 -9.29 -6.28
C LEU A 554 -11.80 -9.54 -7.73
N SER A 555 -12.65 -10.20 -8.54
CA SER A 555 -12.32 -10.49 -9.94
C SER A 555 -12.18 -9.25 -10.82
N TYR A 556 -12.65 -8.09 -10.37
CA TYR A 556 -12.49 -6.82 -11.10
C TYR A 556 -11.11 -6.17 -10.92
N GLY A 557 -10.23 -6.74 -10.11
CA GLY A 557 -8.96 -6.12 -9.73
C GLY A 557 -9.15 -5.18 -8.54
N ALA A 558 -8.73 -3.93 -8.66
CA ALA A 558 -8.87 -2.94 -7.58
C ALA A 558 -9.31 -1.54 -8.07
N PRO A 559 -10.32 -1.43 -8.96
CA PRO A 559 -10.86 -0.14 -9.38
C PRO A 559 -11.70 0.50 -8.25
N PRO A 560 -12.05 1.78 -8.35
CA PRO A 560 -12.99 2.40 -7.41
C PRO A 560 -14.27 1.58 -7.22
N VAL A 561 -14.68 1.42 -5.96
CA VAL A 561 -15.85 0.60 -5.61
C VAL A 561 -17.12 1.00 -6.38
N PRO A 562 -17.40 2.28 -6.70
CA PRO A 562 -18.53 2.64 -7.55
C PRO A 562 -18.46 2.04 -8.96
N LEU A 563 -17.30 1.85 -9.56
CA LEU A 563 -17.17 1.15 -10.85
C LEU A 563 -17.51 -0.33 -10.70
N VAL A 564 -17.03 -0.99 -9.66
CA VAL A 564 -17.38 -2.39 -9.36
C VAL A 564 -18.89 -2.53 -9.14
N ARG A 565 -19.48 -1.59 -8.41
CA ARG A 565 -20.93 -1.56 -8.19
C ARG A 565 -21.69 -1.50 -9.51
N ARG A 566 -21.26 -0.66 -10.44
CA ARG A 566 -21.86 -0.58 -11.78
C ARG A 566 -21.82 -1.93 -12.51
N GLU A 567 -20.68 -2.60 -12.47
CA GLU A 567 -20.52 -3.91 -13.13
C GLU A 567 -21.32 -5.03 -12.45
N MET A 568 -21.52 -4.95 -11.14
CA MET A 568 -22.22 -6.01 -10.39
C MET A 568 -23.75 -5.84 -10.38
N ILE A 569 -24.24 -4.60 -10.33
CA ILE A 569 -25.68 -4.31 -10.16
C ILE A 569 -26.23 -3.25 -11.13
N GLY A 570 -25.43 -2.81 -12.10
CA GLY A 570 -25.87 -1.90 -13.17
C GLY A 570 -25.99 -0.43 -12.79
N SER A 571 -25.52 -0.01 -11.61
CA SER A 571 -25.61 1.40 -11.13
C SER A 571 -24.44 1.79 -10.24
N THR A 572 -23.95 3.02 -10.41
CA THR A 572 -23.02 3.66 -9.47
C THR A 572 -23.75 4.35 -8.31
N ALA A 573 -25.04 4.63 -8.45
CA ALA A 573 -25.83 5.35 -7.45
C ALA A 573 -25.99 4.54 -6.16
N GLY A 574 -26.04 5.23 -5.01
CA GLY A 574 -26.22 4.60 -3.71
C GLY A 574 -25.02 3.73 -3.30
N ALA A 575 -23.80 4.17 -3.59
CA ALA A 575 -22.59 3.46 -3.19
C ALA A 575 -22.34 3.51 -1.67
N LEU A 576 -22.98 4.46 -0.97
CA LEU A 576 -22.98 4.64 0.49
C LEU A 576 -24.38 4.54 1.06
#